data_c90d543097af1ad09de357462d5c764a
#
_entry.id   c90d543097af1ad09de357462d5c764a
#
_cell.length_a   1.000
_cell.length_b   1.000
_cell.length_c   1.000
_cell.angle_alpha   90.00
_cell.angle_beta   90.00
_cell.angle_gamma   90.00
#
_symmetry.space_group_name_H-M   'P 1'
#
loop_
_entity.id
_entity.type
_entity.pdbx_description
1 polymer ?
#
loop_
_entity_poly.entity_id
_entity_poly.type
_entity_poly.pdbx_seq_one_letter_code
_entity_poly.pdbx_strand_id
1 'polypeptide(L)'
;MEIYNVKDKQQYIEEIARLSKLEWAKYNGEEELNQKIQQTINKIKNNLDNPYYCKLILLDNDNLVGFISLFETDGDEYQELKPWYATMYVKKEYRGKGYSKILNDAILKEAKNRGFKKVYLKSELKNYYEKFGAKYMADLKNGEKLYYIDLN
;
A
#
# COMPACT_ATOMS: atom_id res chain seq x y z
N MET A 1 -16.45 -3.72 11.12
CA MET A 1 -15.20 -3.20 10.52
C MET A 1 -15.50 -2.34 9.33
N GLU A 2 -14.79 -1.21 9.23
CA GLU A 2 -15.06 -0.24 8.18
C GLU A 2 -13.77 0.21 7.51
N ILE A 3 -13.88 0.50 6.20
CA ILE A 3 -12.79 1.04 5.38
C ILE A 3 -12.96 2.55 5.29
N TYR A 4 -11.86 3.28 5.47
CA TYR A 4 -11.81 4.73 5.29
C TYR A 4 -10.60 5.12 4.45
N ASN A 5 -10.71 6.24 3.72
CA ASN A 5 -9.54 6.89 3.16
C ASN A 5 -8.82 7.62 4.31
N VAL A 6 -7.51 7.48 4.41
CA VAL A 6 -6.73 8.11 5.48
C VAL A 6 -6.88 9.64 5.47
N LYS A 7 -7.21 10.22 4.34
CA LYS A 7 -7.50 11.65 4.22
C LYS A 7 -8.59 12.09 5.20
N ASP A 8 -9.58 11.23 5.45
CA ASP A 8 -10.70 11.49 6.36
C ASP A 8 -10.43 11.01 7.79
N LYS A 9 -9.28 10.38 8.04
CA LYS A 9 -8.91 9.81 9.33
C LYS A 9 -7.42 10.05 9.60
N GLN A 10 -6.99 11.30 9.50
CA GLN A 10 -5.57 11.66 9.56
C GLN A 10 -4.92 11.37 10.92
N GLN A 11 -5.70 11.18 11.97
CA GLN A 11 -5.18 10.80 13.29
C GLN A 11 -4.44 9.45 13.30
N TYR A 12 -4.62 8.62 12.26
CA TYR A 12 -3.94 7.33 12.15
C TYR A 12 -2.62 7.40 11.37
N ILE A 13 -2.27 8.54 10.78
CA ILE A 13 -1.09 8.65 9.91
C ILE A 13 0.20 8.31 10.67
N GLU A 14 0.35 8.77 11.91
CA GLU A 14 1.55 8.49 12.70
C GLU A 14 1.70 6.99 12.97
N GLU A 15 0.63 6.32 13.38
CA GLU A 15 0.64 4.86 13.62
C GLU A 15 0.99 4.10 12.35
N ILE A 16 0.39 4.48 11.23
CA ILE A 16 0.65 3.86 9.92
C ILE A 16 2.13 4.00 9.53
N ALA A 17 2.67 5.20 9.68
CA ALA A 17 4.07 5.46 9.35
C ALA A 17 5.02 4.61 10.22
N ARG A 18 4.74 4.53 11.52
CA ARG A 18 5.52 3.72 12.44
C ARG A 18 5.47 2.24 12.08
N LEU A 19 4.28 1.70 11.86
CA LEU A 19 4.12 0.30 11.47
C LEU A 19 4.83 -0.01 10.16
N SER A 20 4.74 0.88 9.17
CA SER A 20 5.40 0.72 7.88
C SER A 20 6.93 0.65 8.02
N LYS A 21 7.50 1.55 8.82
CA LYS A 21 8.95 1.59 8.99
C LYS A 21 9.47 0.44 9.83
N LEU A 22 8.74 0.02 10.84
CA LEU A 22 9.12 -1.16 11.62
C LEU A 22 9.09 -2.44 10.77
N GLU A 23 8.17 -2.53 9.81
CA GLU A 23 8.04 -3.72 8.96
C GLU A 23 9.04 -3.75 7.81
N TRP A 24 9.25 -2.62 7.13
CA TRP A 24 9.96 -2.64 5.85
C TRP A 24 11.27 -1.84 5.81
N ALA A 25 11.51 -0.93 6.74
CA ALA A 25 12.70 -0.08 6.69
C ALA A 25 13.89 -0.75 7.35
N LYS A 26 15.08 -0.44 6.82
CA LYS A 26 16.35 -0.72 7.48
C LYS A 26 16.79 0.55 8.19
N TYR A 27 17.20 0.44 9.45
CA TYR A 27 17.64 1.59 10.24
C TYR A 27 18.66 1.18 11.30
N ASN A 28 19.50 2.12 11.67
CA ASN A 28 20.50 1.96 12.73
C ASN A 28 20.13 2.87 13.90
N GLY A 29 19.48 2.29 14.90
CA GLY A 29 19.13 3.00 16.10
C GLY A 29 17.81 3.76 16.00
N GLU A 30 17.35 4.21 17.16
CA GLU A 30 16.03 4.81 17.33
C GLU A 30 15.91 6.19 16.66
N GLU A 31 17.01 6.97 16.67
CA GLU A 31 16.99 8.29 16.05
C GLU A 31 16.75 8.21 14.54
N GLU A 32 17.47 7.30 13.85
CA GLU A 32 17.28 7.10 12.41
C GLU A 32 15.86 6.59 12.11
N LEU A 33 15.35 5.68 12.94
CA LEU A 33 13.97 5.18 12.81
C LEU A 33 12.97 6.34 12.90
N ASN A 34 13.13 7.20 13.89
CA ASN A 34 12.23 8.35 14.10
C ASN A 34 12.28 9.33 12.93
N GLN A 35 13.45 9.56 12.35
CA GLN A 35 13.59 10.39 11.16
C GLN A 35 12.84 9.80 9.97
N LYS A 36 12.96 8.48 9.76
CA LYS A 36 12.27 7.79 8.67
C LYS A 36 10.75 7.80 8.87
N ILE A 37 10.30 7.64 10.10
CA ILE A 37 8.87 7.74 10.43
C ILE A 37 8.36 9.13 10.08
N GLN A 38 9.08 10.19 10.48
CA GLN A 38 8.67 11.55 10.20
C GLN A 38 8.64 11.86 8.69
N GLN A 39 9.62 11.36 7.95
CA GLN A 39 9.63 11.48 6.49
C GLN A 39 8.40 10.82 5.86
N THR A 40 8.02 9.67 6.37
CA THR A 40 6.83 8.94 5.89
C THR A 40 5.55 9.70 6.21
N ILE A 41 5.43 10.27 7.42
CA ILE A 41 4.29 11.11 7.80
C ILE A 41 4.15 12.27 6.81
N ASN A 42 5.26 12.96 6.54
CA ASN A 42 5.26 14.10 5.61
C ASN A 42 4.86 13.67 4.19
N LYS A 43 5.37 12.53 3.73
CA LYS A 43 5.06 12.00 2.41
C LYS A 43 3.56 11.68 2.29
N ILE A 44 2.99 11.04 3.30
CA ILE A 44 1.55 10.75 3.31
C ILE A 44 0.75 12.05 3.23
N LYS A 45 1.05 13.01 4.11
CA LYS A 45 0.33 14.29 4.16
C LYS A 45 0.44 15.07 2.85
N ASN A 46 1.61 15.05 2.20
CA ASN A 46 1.84 15.78 0.97
C ASN A 46 1.14 15.16 -0.25
N ASN A 47 0.69 13.91 -0.14
CA ASN A 47 0.07 13.19 -1.26
C ASN A 47 -1.44 12.98 -1.10
N LEU A 48 -2.05 13.48 -0.03
CA LEU A 48 -3.49 13.23 0.23
C LEU A 48 -4.40 13.68 -0.92
N ASP A 49 -4.00 14.69 -1.67
CA ASP A 49 -4.78 15.22 -2.80
C ASP A 49 -4.24 14.80 -4.17
N ASN A 50 -3.21 13.94 -4.21
CA ASN A 50 -2.67 13.41 -5.46
C ASN A 50 -3.63 12.36 -6.03
N PRO A 51 -4.12 12.51 -7.27
CA PRO A 51 -5.11 11.58 -7.84
C PRO A 51 -4.58 10.16 -8.03
N TYR A 52 -3.27 9.96 -8.10
CA TYR A 52 -2.64 8.64 -8.20
C TYR A 52 -2.34 8.01 -6.84
N TYR A 53 -2.53 8.77 -5.75
CA TYR A 53 -2.23 8.31 -4.41
C TYR A 53 -3.52 8.05 -3.64
N CYS A 54 -3.55 6.92 -2.94
CA CYS A 54 -4.64 6.61 -2.01
C CYS A 54 -4.09 5.69 -0.93
N LYS A 55 -4.47 5.94 0.30
CA LYS A 55 -4.19 5.00 1.40
C LYS A 55 -5.51 4.72 2.10
N LEU A 56 -5.94 3.47 2.00
CA LEU A 56 -7.15 3.00 2.68
C LEU A 56 -6.77 2.31 3.97
N ILE A 57 -7.55 2.54 5.00
CA ILE A 57 -7.35 1.92 6.31
C ILE A 57 -8.60 1.13 6.70
N LEU A 58 -8.37 0.03 7.39
CA LEU A 58 -9.43 -0.80 7.96
C LEU A 58 -9.42 -0.60 9.47
N LEU A 59 -10.58 -0.19 10.01
CA LEU A 59 -10.75 0.04 11.45
C LEU A 59 -11.72 -0.97 12.04
N ASP A 60 -11.39 -1.47 13.21
CA ASP A 60 -12.30 -2.21 14.10
C ASP A 60 -12.64 -1.26 15.24
N ASN A 61 -13.80 -0.59 15.15
CA ASN A 61 -14.13 0.58 15.95
C ASN A 61 -13.02 1.64 15.75
N ASP A 62 -12.30 2.02 16.79
CA ASP A 62 -11.21 2.99 16.69
C ASP A 62 -9.83 2.35 16.57
N ASN A 63 -9.75 1.02 16.44
CA ASN A 63 -8.49 0.29 16.34
C ASN A 63 -8.09 0.08 14.89
N LEU A 64 -6.87 0.47 14.54
CA LEU A 64 -6.32 0.23 13.22
C LEU A 64 -6.02 -1.26 13.06
N VAL A 65 -6.64 -1.89 12.07
CA VAL A 65 -6.43 -3.31 11.73
C VAL A 65 -5.35 -3.45 10.66
N GLY A 66 -5.39 -2.60 9.64
CA GLY A 66 -4.45 -2.67 8.55
C GLY A 66 -4.66 -1.54 7.55
N PHE A 67 -3.84 -1.54 6.51
CA PHE A 67 -3.89 -0.51 5.47
C PHE A 67 -3.32 -1.04 4.16
N ILE A 68 -3.63 -0.32 3.07
CA ILE A 68 -3.14 -0.61 1.73
C ILE A 68 -3.05 0.69 0.96
N SER A 69 -2.17 0.74 -0.03
CA SER A 69 -1.91 1.99 -0.75
C SER A 69 -1.91 1.83 -2.26
N LEU A 70 -2.25 2.93 -2.94
CA LEU A 70 -1.85 3.22 -4.30
C LEU A 70 -0.82 4.33 -4.25
N PHE A 71 0.27 4.17 -4.99
CA PHE A 71 1.28 5.20 -5.21
C PHE A 71 1.32 5.59 -6.67
N GLU A 72 1.74 6.79 -6.95
CA GLU A 72 1.94 7.23 -8.32
C GLU A 72 3.02 6.40 -9.00
N THR A 73 4.18 6.22 -8.33
CA THR A 73 5.27 5.38 -8.78
C THR A 73 5.81 4.56 -7.61
N ASP A 74 6.50 3.45 -7.90
CA ASP A 74 7.12 2.61 -6.87
C ASP A 74 8.51 2.18 -7.35
N GLY A 75 9.52 2.99 -7.01
CA GLY A 75 10.90 2.79 -7.40
C GLY A 75 11.28 3.55 -8.65
N ASP A 76 12.48 3.24 -9.18
CA ASP A 76 13.08 4.00 -10.29
C ASP A 76 12.75 3.43 -11.67
N GLU A 77 12.40 2.14 -11.74
CA GLU A 77 12.03 1.49 -12.99
C GLU A 77 10.56 1.71 -13.32
N TYR A 78 10.25 1.83 -14.61
CA TYR A 78 8.86 1.92 -15.11
C TYR A 78 8.05 3.07 -14.50
N GLN A 79 8.67 4.24 -14.39
CA GLN A 79 8.00 5.41 -13.81
C GLN A 79 6.82 5.91 -14.66
N GLU A 80 6.73 5.48 -15.91
CA GLU A 80 5.60 5.77 -16.79
C GLU A 80 4.34 4.97 -16.43
N LEU A 81 4.49 3.87 -15.69
CA LEU A 81 3.35 3.04 -15.25
C LEU A 81 2.77 3.62 -13.97
N LYS A 82 1.45 3.81 -13.93
CA LYS A 82 0.74 4.44 -12.80
C LYS A 82 -0.70 3.95 -12.74
N PRO A 83 -1.33 3.77 -11.56
CA PRO A 83 -0.72 3.79 -10.22
C PRO A 83 -0.18 2.41 -9.83
N TRP A 84 0.56 2.38 -8.71
CA TRP A 84 1.12 1.16 -8.13
C TRP A 84 0.36 0.75 -6.88
N TYR A 85 0.00 -0.52 -6.83
CA TYR A 85 -0.57 -1.20 -5.66
C TYR A 85 0.58 -1.58 -4.73
N ALA A 86 0.56 -1.14 -3.48
CA ALA A 86 1.71 -1.36 -2.60
C ALA A 86 1.36 -1.28 -1.11
N THR A 87 2.30 -1.70 -0.29
CA THR A 87 2.30 -1.57 1.17
C THR A 87 1.02 -2.06 1.86
N MET A 88 0.58 -3.28 1.50
CA MET A 88 -0.50 -3.92 2.26
C MET A 88 0.04 -4.44 3.59
N TYR A 89 -0.60 -4.08 4.68
CA TYR A 89 -0.23 -4.48 6.02
C TYR A 89 -1.47 -4.80 6.84
N VAL A 90 -1.41 -5.92 7.56
CA VAL A 90 -2.43 -6.30 8.55
C VAL A 90 -1.68 -6.59 9.85
N LYS A 91 -2.11 -5.99 10.95
CA LYS A 91 -1.49 -6.24 12.27
C LYS A 91 -1.53 -7.72 12.60
N LYS A 92 -0.48 -8.19 13.31
CA LYS A 92 -0.30 -9.62 13.63
C LYS A 92 -1.54 -10.24 14.26
N GLU A 93 -2.14 -9.56 15.22
CA GLU A 93 -3.29 -10.07 15.96
C GLU A 93 -4.56 -10.21 15.11
N TYR A 94 -4.56 -9.60 13.92
CA TYR A 94 -5.68 -9.68 12.99
C TYR A 94 -5.42 -10.57 11.77
N ARG A 95 -4.24 -11.18 11.68
CA ARG A 95 -3.88 -12.01 10.51
C ARG A 95 -4.62 -13.34 10.52
N GLY A 96 -4.75 -13.95 9.31
CA GLY A 96 -5.42 -15.24 9.15
C GLY A 96 -6.94 -15.16 9.19
N LYS A 97 -7.54 -13.98 9.09
CA LYS A 97 -8.98 -13.77 9.19
C LYS A 97 -9.60 -13.18 7.92
N GLY A 98 -8.82 -13.07 6.84
CA GLY A 98 -9.33 -12.58 5.55
C GLY A 98 -9.32 -11.06 5.38
N TYR A 99 -8.71 -10.31 6.28
CA TYR A 99 -8.72 -8.84 6.19
C TYR A 99 -7.86 -8.30 5.05
N SER A 100 -6.81 -9.02 4.65
CA SER A 100 -6.02 -8.63 3.48
C SER A 100 -6.85 -8.63 2.21
N LYS A 101 -7.77 -9.58 2.07
CA LYS A 101 -8.69 -9.61 0.93
C LYS A 101 -9.64 -8.41 0.93
N ILE A 102 -10.16 -8.03 2.10
CA ILE A 102 -11.03 -6.85 2.22
C ILE A 102 -10.28 -5.59 1.78
N LEU A 103 -9.04 -5.41 2.25
CA LEU A 103 -8.21 -4.27 1.85
C LEU A 103 -7.90 -4.30 0.35
N ASN A 104 -7.52 -5.46 -0.17
CA ASN A 104 -7.24 -5.64 -1.58
C ASN A 104 -8.43 -5.26 -2.46
N ASP A 105 -9.61 -5.80 -2.14
CA ASP A 105 -10.82 -5.53 -2.90
C ASP A 105 -11.19 -4.04 -2.85
N ALA A 106 -11.01 -3.41 -1.69
CA ALA A 106 -11.31 -2.00 -1.50
C ALA A 106 -10.41 -1.09 -2.33
N ILE A 107 -9.11 -1.36 -2.37
CA ILE A 107 -8.17 -0.50 -3.12
C ILE A 107 -8.34 -0.66 -4.63
N LEU A 108 -8.63 -1.87 -5.10
CA LEU A 108 -8.90 -2.11 -6.51
C LEU A 108 -10.20 -1.42 -6.95
N LYS A 109 -11.22 -1.46 -6.11
CA LYS A 109 -12.47 -0.75 -6.37
C LYS A 109 -12.25 0.76 -6.43
N GLU A 110 -11.46 1.30 -5.50
CA GLU A 110 -11.12 2.72 -5.50
C GLU A 110 -10.37 3.12 -6.76
N ALA A 111 -9.38 2.34 -7.18
CA ALA A 111 -8.64 2.59 -8.41
C ALA A 111 -9.57 2.58 -9.63
N LYS A 112 -10.47 1.63 -9.70
CA LYS A 112 -11.46 1.56 -10.77
C LYS A 112 -12.39 2.76 -10.77
N ASN A 113 -12.87 3.17 -9.60
CA ASN A 113 -13.75 4.34 -9.46
C ASN A 113 -13.05 5.64 -9.87
N ARG A 114 -11.73 5.71 -9.75
CA ARG A 114 -10.93 6.86 -10.21
C ARG A 114 -10.69 6.86 -11.72
N GLY A 115 -11.13 5.82 -12.43
CA GLY A 115 -10.99 5.70 -13.88
C GLY A 115 -9.71 5.01 -14.34
N PHE A 116 -8.93 4.44 -13.43
CA PHE A 116 -7.76 3.66 -13.83
C PHE A 116 -8.18 2.32 -14.40
N LYS A 117 -7.47 1.87 -15.44
CA LYS A 117 -7.76 0.59 -16.10
C LYS A 117 -6.90 -0.54 -15.59
N LYS A 118 -5.75 -0.22 -15.02
CA LYS A 118 -4.78 -1.18 -14.47
C LYS A 118 -4.13 -0.60 -13.24
N VAL A 119 -3.68 -1.48 -12.35
CA VAL A 119 -2.71 -1.15 -11.31
C VAL A 119 -1.51 -2.06 -11.48
N TYR A 120 -0.36 -1.58 -11.04
CA TYR A 120 0.92 -2.29 -11.15
C TYR A 120 1.44 -2.62 -9.76
N LEU A 121 2.18 -3.72 -9.65
CA LEU A 121 2.80 -4.10 -8.38
C LEU A 121 4.10 -4.86 -8.66
N LYS A 122 4.98 -4.85 -7.67
CA LYS A 122 6.23 -5.62 -7.71
C LYS A 122 6.31 -6.52 -6.50
N SER A 123 6.84 -7.74 -6.67
CA SER A 123 6.97 -8.69 -5.57
C SER A 123 7.98 -9.78 -5.91
N GLU A 124 8.65 -10.29 -4.88
CA GLU A 124 9.44 -11.51 -4.97
C GLU A 124 8.59 -12.76 -4.77
N LEU A 125 7.36 -12.61 -4.28
CA LEU A 125 6.48 -13.74 -3.97
C LEU A 125 5.97 -14.40 -5.26
N LYS A 126 6.08 -15.72 -5.31
CA LYS A 126 5.55 -16.52 -6.43
C LYS A 126 4.13 -17.00 -6.08
N ASN A 127 3.23 -16.92 -7.06
CA ASN A 127 1.86 -17.44 -6.95
C ASN A 127 1.05 -16.83 -5.80
N TYR A 128 1.44 -15.67 -5.29
CA TYR A 128 0.69 -14.98 -4.25
C TYR A 128 -0.33 -14.02 -4.82
N TYR A 129 0.13 -13.07 -5.66
CA TYR A 129 -0.76 -12.04 -6.19
C TYR A 129 -1.60 -12.51 -7.36
N GLU A 130 -1.23 -13.63 -8.02
CA GLU A 130 -2.02 -14.21 -9.10
C GLU A 130 -3.42 -14.61 -8.61
N LYS A 131 -3.57 -14.98 -7.35
CA LYS A 131 -4.89 -15.26 -6.76
C LYS A 131 -5.80 -14.03 -6.70
N PHE A 132 -5.23 -12.83 -6.79
CA PHE A 132 -5.96 -11.57 -6.87
C PHE A 132 -6.09 -11.05 -8.30
N GLY A 133 -5.76 -11.86 -9.30
CA GLY A 133 -5.86 -11.48 -10.70
C GLY A 133 -4.62 -10.84 -11.29
N ALA A 134 -3.50 -10.85 -10.57
CA ALA A 134 -2.25 -10.28 -11.08
C ALA A 134 -1.67 -11.14 -12.19
N LYS A 135 -1.15 -10.48 -13.23
CA LYS A 135 -0.49 -11.12 -14.38
C LYS A 135 0.94 -10.64 -14.46
N TYR A 136 1.85 -11.59 -14.74
CA TYR A 136 3.27 -11.30 -14.92
C TYR A 136 3.50 -10.40 -16.13
N MET A 137 4.39 -9.42 -15.97
CA MET A 137 4.72 -8.48 -17.05
C MET A 137 6.22 -8.46 -17.35
N ALA A 138 7.10 -8.38 -16.36
CA ALA A 138 8.54 -8.26 -16.56
C ALA A 138 9.33 -8.60 -15.30
N ASP A 139 10.63 -8.85 -15.47
CA ASP A 139 11.57 -8.94 -14.35
C ASP A 139 12.18 -7.58 -14.08
N LEU A 140 12.37 -7.25 -12.80
CA LEU A 140 13.02 -6.03 -12.35
C LEU A 140 14.50 -6.29 -12.03
N LYS A 141 15.30 -5.23 -12.04
CA LYS A 141 16.76 -5.32 -11.83
C LYS A 141 17.13 -5.87 -10.46
N ASN A 142 16.28 -5.65 -9.44
CA ASN A 142 16.54 -6.09 -8.07
C ASN A 142 16.09 -7.53 -7.79
N GLY A 143 15.64 -8.27 -8.81
CA GLY A 143 15.16 -9.64 -8.67
C GLY A 143 13.67 -9.78 -8.40
N GLU A 144 12.96 -8.68 -8.17
CA GLU A 144 11.52 -8.72 -8.06
C GLU A 144 10.87 -8.87 -9.45
N LYS A 145 9.60 -9.25 -9.47
CA LYS A 145 8.82 -9.34 -10.68
C LYS A 145 7.75 -8.25 -10.71
N LEU A 146 7.52 -7.70 -11.88
CA LEU A 146 6.48 -6.71 -12.15
C LEU A 146 5.22 -7.43 -12.61
N TYR A 147 4.12 -7.11 -11.96
CA TYR A 147 2.78 -7.61 -12.31
C TYR A 147 1.84 -6.45 -12.59
N TYR A 148 0.74 -6.75 -13.25
CA TYR A 148 -0.37 -5.82 -13.37
C TYR A 148 -1.69 -6.53 -13.06
N ILE A 149 -2.69 -5.73 -12.65
CA ILE A 149 -4.05 -6.20 -12.41
C ILE A 149 -4.99 -5.36 -13.27
N ASP A 150 -5.81 -6.00 -14.10
CA ASP A 150 -6.85 -5.34 -14.88
C ASP A 150 -8.03 -4.99 -13.98
N LEU A 151 -8.57 -3.78 -14.17
CA LEU A 151 -9.66 -3.24 -13.33
C LEU A 151 -11.01 -3.21 -14.04
N ASN A 152 -11.22 -4.12 -14.93
CA ASN A 152 -12.48 -4.18 -15.71
C ASN A 152 -13.70 -4.57 -14.87
#